data_8400cccaa3621c9a0d1171e29d23e2b9
#
_entry.id   8400cccaa3621c9a0d1171e29d23e2b9
#
_cell.length_a   1.000
_cell.length_b   1.000
_cell.length_c   1.000
_cell.angle_alpha   90.00
_cell.angle_beta   90.00
_cell.angle_gamma   90.00
#
_symmetry.space_group_name_H-M   'P 1'
#
loop_
_entity.id
_entity.type
_entity.pdbx_description
1 polymer ?
#
loop_
_entity_poly.entity_id
_entity_poly.type
_entity_poly.pdbx_seq_one_letter_code
_entity_poly.pdbx_strand_id
1 'polypeptide(L)'
;AGKQDTRAALFLKNRDYQAEVKRNSGRMELNLLEINTKKSEYGTAFYGDNIVYATSKSGFLKRRSDWTGDNFYSLYEANTDSLKATKKAKLNGINTKFNESTAAFTKDGITMYFTRNNFINNEVKTNGDQTVLLKIFKATKDKHGKWGDVQELPFNSNIHSVAHPALSPDGKYIYFSSDMK
;
A
#
# COMPACT_ATOMS: atom_id res chain seq x y z
N ALA A 1 -21.72 -11.23 -10.03
CA ALA A 1 -21.83 -9.83 -9.62
C ALA A 1 -23.31 -9.53 -9.39
N GLY A 2 -23.67 -9.10 -8.18
CA GLY A 2 -25.07 -8.80 -7.83
C GLY A 2 -25.61 -7.58 -8.61
N LYS A 3 -26.93 -7.51 -8.79
CA LYS A 3 -27.63 -6.40 -9.47
C LYS A 3 -27.34 -5.00 -8.87
N GLN A 4 -26.63 -4.91 -7.75
CA GLN A 4 -26.32 -3.67 -7.03
C GLN A 4 -24.85 -3.24 -7.15
N ASP A 5 -24.01 -3.92 -7.93
CA ASP A 5 -22.62 -3.50 -8.13
C ASP A 5 -22.58 -2.25 -9.03
N THR A 6 -22.20 -1.12 -8.44
CA THR A 6 -22.10 0.18 -9.14
C THR A 6 -21.12 0.14 -10.30
N ARG A 7 -20.08 -0.68 -10.24
CA ARG A 7 -19.09 -0.85 -11.31
C ARG A 7 -19.71 -1.56 -12.51
N ALA A 8 -20.53 -2.60 -12.25
CA ALA A 8 -21.26 -3.30 -13.30
C ALA A 8 -22.28 -2.36 -13.98
N ALA A 9 -22.99 -1.54 -13.19
CA ALA A 9 -23.91 -0.55 -13.71
C ALA A 9 -23.21 0.51 -14.57
N LEU A 10 -22.05 1.02 -14.14
CA LEU A 10 -21.23 1.95 -14.90
C LEU A 10 -20.71 1.32 -16.20
N PHE A 11 -20.25 0.08 -16.17
CA PHE A 11 -19.81 -0.66 -17.36
C PHE A 11 -20.96 -0.81 -18.37
N LEU A 12 -22.15 -1.18 -17.92
CA LEU A 12 -23.32 -1.31 -18.79
C LEU A 12 -23.74 0.02 -19.42
N LYS A 13 -23.58 1.13 -18.69
CA LYS A 13 -23.89 2.49 -19.17
C LYS A 13 -22.85 3.01 -20.17
N ASN A 14 -21.61 2.61 -20.04
CA ASN A 14 -20.49 3.10 -20.85
C ASN A 14 -19.68 1.93 -21.45
N ARG A 15 -20.34 1.15 -22.34
CA ARG A 15 -19.73 -0.04 -22.97
C ARG A 15 -18.58 0.31 -23.92
N ASP A 16 -18.54 1.53 -24.44
CA ASP A 16 -17.58 1.98 -25.45
C ASP A 16 -16.38 2.73 -24.84
N TYR A 17 -16.03 2.40 -23.59
CA TYR A 17 -14.88 3.00 -22.92
C TYR A 17 -13.55 2.73 -23.65
N GLN A 18 -13.46 1.67 -24.46
CA GLN A 18 -12.25 1.33 -25.20
C GLN A 18 -11.90 2.40 -26.25
N ALA A 19 -12.91 3.01 -26.91
CA ALA A 19 -12.67 4.10 -27.83
C ALA A 19 -12.11 5.35 -27.13
N GLU A 20 -12.56 5.60 -25.89
CA GLU A 20 -12.01 6.69 -25.06
C GLU A 20 -10.61 6.40 -24.59
N VAL A 21 -10.31 5.17 -24.13
CA VAL A 21 -8.96 4.72 -23.77
C VAL A 21 -8.01 4.86 -24.95
N LYS A 22 -8.41 4.42 -26.15
CA LYS A 22 -7.62 4.53 -27.37
C LYS A 22 -7.36 5.99 -27.76
N ARG A 23 -8.38 6.87 -27.64
CA ARG A 23 -8.25 8.31 -27.90
C ARG A 23 -7.27 8.99 -26.96
N ASN A 24 -7.19 8.52 -25.71
CA ASN A 24 -6.29 9.00 -24.68
C ASN A 24 -4.92 8.29 -24.65
N SER A 25 -4.75 7.23 -25.46
CA SER A 25 -3.46 6.53 -25.58
C SER A 25 -2.43 7.45 -26.25
N GLY A 26 -1.17 7.30 -25.88
CA GLY A 26 -0.09 8.15 -26.40
C GLY A 26 0.15 9.45 -25.62
N ARG A 27 -0.67 9.76 -24.62
CA ARG A 27 -0.42 10.88 -23.70
C ARG A 27 0.63 10.57 -22.65
N MET A 28 0.95 9.30 -22.46
CA MET A 28 1.90 8.81 -21.47
C MET A 28 2.81 7.76 -22.11
N GLU A 29 4.06 7.82 -21.75
CA GLU A 29 5.03 6.77 -22.03
C GLU A 29 5.16 5.88 -20.80
N LEU A 30 5.07 4.55 -20.97
CA LEU A 30 5.15 3.57 -19.91
C LEU A 30 6.46 2.80 -20.04
N ASN A 31 7.31 2.90 -19.03
CA ASN A 31 8.56 2.18 -18.96
C ASN A 31 8.58 1.24 -17.74
N LEU A 32 9.05 0.01 -17.94
CA LEU A 32 9.29 -0.91 -16.86
C LEU A 32 10.53 -0.49 -16.08
N LEU A 33 10.40 -0.45 -14.75
CA LEU A 33 11.54 -0.20 -13.88
C LEU A 33 12.36 -1.49 -13.68
N GLU A 34 13.65 -1.38 -13.45
CA GLU A 34 14.54 -2.53 -13.19
C GLU A 34 14.17 -3.29 -11.90
N ILE A 35 13.44 -2.65 -10.99
CA ILE A 35 12.92 -3.29 -9.77
C ILE A 35 11.72 -4.18 -10.03
N ASN A 36 11.02 -4.04 -11.18
CA ASN A 36 9.88 -4.89 -11.50
C ASN A 36 10.30 -6.36 -11.59
N THR A 37 9.45 -7.24 -11.10
CA THR A 37 9.69 -8.67 -11.09
C THR A 37 8.48 -9.42 -11.66
N LYS A 38 8.53 -10.74 -11.68
CA LYS A 38 7.36 -11.57 -12.00
C LYS A 38 6.32 -11.61 -10.86
N LYS A 39 6.56 -10.88 -9.78
CA LYS A 39 5.65 -10.75 -8.64
C LYS A 39 4.87 -9.44 -8.75
N SER A 40 3.86 -9.29 -7.89
CA SER A 40 3.08 -8.07 -7.84
C SER A 40 3.86 -6.97 -7.12
N GLU A 41 3.99 -5.82 -7.75
CA GLU A 41 4.48 -4.57 -7.17
C GLU A 41 3.38 -3.51 -7.32
N TYR A 42 3.07 -2.78 -6.24
CA TYR A 42 2.04 -1.73 -6.26
C TYR A 42 2.19 -0.72 -5.12
N GLY A 43 1.33 0.30 -5.13
CA GLY A 43 1.19 1.26 -4.03
C GLY A 43 2.41 2.13 -3.85
N THR A 44 3.01 2.56 -4.96
CA THR A 44 4.20 3.41 -4.96
C THR A 44 3.90 4.79 -4.37
N ALA A 45 4.78 5.24 -3.47
CA ALA A 45 4.81 6.59 -2.93
C ALA A 45 6.22 7.18 -3.06
N PHE A 46 6.30 8.48 -3.37
CA PHE A 46 7.57 9.20 -3.36
C PHE A 46 8.03 9.46 -1.92
N TYR A 47 9.33 9.31 -1.71
CA TYR A 47 9.99 9.52 -0.43
C TYR A 47 11.39 10.13 -0.67
N GLY A 48 11.47 11.46 -0.69
CA GLY A 48 12.66 12.17 -1.19
C GLY A 48 12.97 11.76 -2.63
N ASP A 49 14.22 11.39 -2.88
CA ASP A 49 14.69 10.89 -4.17
C ASP A 49 14.44 9.39 -4.36
N ASN A 50 13.67 8.78 -3.47
CA ASN A 50 13.34 7.36 -3.49
C ASN A 50 11.85 7.15 -3.74
N ILE A 51 11.50 5.92 -4.08
CA ILE A 51 10.14 5.41 -4.01
C ILE A 51 10.03 4.33 -2.96
N VAL A 52 8.87 4.28 -2.29
CA VAL A 52 8.49 3.16 -1.43
C VAL A 52 7.29 2.46 -2.07
N TYR A 53 7.35 1.14 -2.14
CA TYR A 53 6.33 0.32 -2.80
C TYR A 53 6.15 -1.01 -2.08
N ALA A 54 5.01 -1.65 -2.28
CA ALA A 54 4.71 -2.98 -1.75
C ALA A 54 5.05 -4.05 -2.79
N THR A 55 5.68 -5.14 -2.36
CA THR A 55 5.91 -6.31 -3.22
C THR A 55 5.75 -7.61 -2.45
N SER A 56 5.22 -8.64 -3.12
CA SER A 56 5.07 -10.00 -2.59
C SER A 56 6.35 -10.83 -2.68
N LYS A 57 7.51 -10.19 -2.68
CA LYS A 57 8.81 -10.84 -2.85
C LYS A 57 9.05 -12.01 -1.92
N SER A 58 9.52 -13.10 -2.50
CA SER A 58 9.76 -14.35 -1.81
C SER A 58 10.97 -14.34 -0.89
N GLY A 59 10.80 -14.88 0.33
CA GLY A 59 11.87 -15.49 1.12
C GLY A 59 11.49 -16.95 1.33
N PHE A 60 12.47 -17.81 1.44
CA PHE A 60 12.31 -19.29 1.51
C PHE A 60 11.40 -19.77 2.67
N LEU A 61 11.16 -18.94 3.68
CA LEU A 61 10.36 -19.28 4.87
C LEU A 61 9.14 -18.38 5.07
N LYS A 62 8.66 -17.67 4.04
CA LYS A 62 7.51 -16.78 4.20
C LYS A 62 6.18 -17.50 4.06
N ARG A 63 5.25 -17.14 4.94
CA ARG A 63 3.86 -17.57 4.92
C ARG A 63 3.18 -17.07 3.65
N ARG A 64 2.49 -17.96 2.97
CA ARG A 64 1.70 -17.64 1.77
C ARG A 64 0.29 -17.21 2.18
N SER A 65 -0.29 -16.33 1.42
CA SER A 65 -1.71 -16.02 1.49
C SER A 65 -2.50 -17.16 0.87
N ASP A 66 -3.42 -17.75 1.60
CA ASP A 66 -4.29 -18.82 1.10
C ASP A 66 -5.17 -18.35 -0.07
N TRP A 67 -5.44 -17.04 -0.14
CA TRP A 67 -6.27 -16.46 -1.18
C TRP A 67 -5.53 -16.22 -2.50
N THR A 68 -4.28 -15.74 -2.44
CA THR A 68 -3.51 -15.40 -3.65
C THR A 68 -2.47 -16.44 -4.03
N GLY A 69 -2.13 -17.35 -3.12
CA GLY A 69 -1.01 -18.27 -3.26
C GLY A 69 0.37 -17.62 -3.21
N ASP A 70 0.44 -16.30 -3.18
CA ASP A 70 1.66 -15.51 -3.08
C ASP A 70 2.07 -15.24 -1.64
N ASN A 71 3.33 -14.85 -1.44
CA ASN A 71 3.78 -14.39 -0.14
C ASN A 71 3.09 -13.08 0.25
N PHE A 72 2.95 -12.83 1.54
CA PHE A 72 2.47 -11.55 2.04
C PHE A 72 3.37 -10.40 1.57
N TYR A 73 2.75 -9.24 1.32
CA TYR A 73 3.42 -8.04 0.85
C TYR A 73 4.27 -7.41 1.96
N SER A 74 5.38 -6.84 1.54
CA SER A 74 6.25 -6.03 2.40
C SER A 74 6.61 -4.74 1.70
N LEU A 75 6.87 -3.68 2.45
CA LEU A 75 7.33 -2.41 1.93
C LEU A 75 8.84 -2.44 1.63
N TYR A 76 9.19 -1.95 0.47
CA TYR A 76 10.56 -1.79 -0.01
C TYR A 76 10.78 -0.36 -0.46
N GLU A 77 12.00 0.10 -0.28
CA GLU A 77 12.49 1.39 -0.77
C GLU A 77 13.45 1.16 -1.93
N ALA A 78 13.36 1.99 -2.96
CA ALA A 78 14.28 1.98 -4.08
C ALA A 78 14.63 3.42 -4.49
N ASN A 79 15.90 3.62 -4.85
CA ASN A 79 16.34 4.90 -5.39
C ASN A 79 15.83 5.08 -6.81
N THR A 80 15.39 6.29 -7.16
CA THR A 80 14.83 6.65 -8.48
C THR A 80 15.83 7.39 -9.36
N ASP A 81 17.11 7.25 -9.11
CA ASP A 81 18.14 7.92 -9.90
C ASP A 81 17.95 7.68 -11.39
N SER A 82 17.77 8.75 -12.15
CA SER A 82 17.69 8.76 -13.60
C SER A 82 16.56 7.89 -14.19
N LEU A 83 15.37 7.85 -13.57
CA LEU A 83 14.25 7.00 -14.01
C LEU A 83 14.52 5.48 -13.89
N LYS A 84 15.63 5.08 -13.31
CA LYS A 84 15.98 3.69 -13.03
C LYS A 84 15.96 3.47 -11.53
N ALA A 85 14.94 2.81 -11.02
CA ALA A 85 14.95 2.37 -9.62
C ALA A 85 15.94 1.19 -9.49
N THR A 86 17.13 1.44 -8.97
CA THR A 86 18.25 0.49 -9.06
C THR A 86 18.55 -0.26 -7.76
N LYS A 87 18.44 0.35 -6.61
CA LYS A 87 18.69 -0.30 -5.33
C LYS A 87 17.41 -0.42 -4.54
N LYS A 88 17.09 -1.63 -4.09
CA LYS A 88 15.94 -1.90 -3.24
C LYS A 88 16.37 -2.43 -1.88
N ALA A 89 15.84 -1.81 -0.86
CA ALA A 89 16.01 -2.25 0.52
C ALA A 89 14.65 -2.48 1.18
N LYS A 90 14.55 -3.54 1.97
CA LYS A 90 13.38 -3.78 2.79
C LYS A 90 13.29 -2.72 3.89
N LEU A 91 12.12 -2.14 4.12
CA LEU A 91 11.91 -1.21 5.23
C LEU A 91 11.97 -1.97 6.57
N ASN A 92 13.13 -1.90 7.21
CA ASN A 92 13.33 -2.51 8.51
C ASN A 92 12.57 -1.74 9.60
N GLY A 93 12.06 -2.47 10.61
CA GLY A 93 11.26 -1.90 11.69
C GLY A 93 9.76 -1.76 11.37
N ILE A 94 9.39 -1.87 10.09
CA ILE A 94 8.00 -1.75 9.63
C ILE A 94 7.41 -3.09 9.25
N ASN A 95 8.14 -3.85 8.42
CA ASN A 95 7.63 -5.10 7.86
C ASN A 95 7.48 -6.20 8.90
N THR A 96 6.35 -6.88 8.87
CA THR A 96 6.00 -8.00 9.75
C THR A 96 5.90 -9.32 8.95
N LYS A 97 5.22 -10.29 9.52
CA LYS A 97 4.85 -11.55 8.86
C LYS A 97 3.51 -11.49 8.11
N PHE A 98 2.87 -10.32 8.06
CA PHE A 98 1.61 -10.05 7.37
C PHE A 98 1.80 -9.03 6.25
N ASN A 99 0.68 -8.59 5.63
CA ASN A 99 0.75 -7.60 4.57
C ASN A 99 1.01 -6.20 5.12
N GLU A 100 2.00 -5.55 4.58
CA GLU A 100 2.18 -4.10 4.60
C GLU A 100 2.07 -3.57 3.18
N SER A 101 1.36 -2.44 3.01
CA SER A 101 1.18 -1.84 1.69
C SER A 101 0.98 -0.32 1.79
N THR A 102 0.87 0.31 0.65
CA THR A 102 0.55 1.74 0.42
C THR A 102 0.95 2.66 1.57
N ALA A 103 1.96 3.45 1.34
CA ALA A 103 2.50 4.40 2.32
C ALA A 103 2.29 5.85 1.87
N ALA A 104 2.24 6.77 2.84
CA ALA A 104 2.31 8.20 2.63
C ALA A 104 3.28 8.81 3.64
N PHE A 105 4.05 9.81 3.22
CA PHE A 105 5.11 10.40 4.01
C PHE A 105 4.86 11.88 4.26
N THR A 106 5.24 12.35 5.45
CA THR A 106 5.32 13.79 5.72
C THR A 106 6.46 14.41 4.90
N LYS A 107 6.37 15.72 4.62
CA LYS A 107 7.38 16.45 3.82
C LYS A 107 8.80 16.37 4.37
N ASP A 108 8.92 16.32 5.70
CA ASP A 108 10.20 16.18 6.40
C ASP A 108 10.77 14.74 6.33
N GLY A 109 9.97 13.79 5.83
CA GLY A 109 10.36 12.39 5.72
C GLY A 109 10.55 11.66 7.06
N ILE A 110 10.05 12.23 8.17
CA ILE A 110 10.23 11.67 9.51
C ILE A 110 9.06 10.77 9.90
N THR A 111 7.85 11.06 9.38
CA THR A 111 6.64 10.30 9.68
C THR A 111 6.12 9.59 8.43
N MET A 112 5.71 8.35 8.60
CA MET A 112 5.06 7.53 7.58
C MET A 112 3.71 7.04 8.09
N TYR A 113 2.70 7.09 7.24
CA TYR A 113 1.42 6.40 7.43
C TYR A 113 1.34 5.27 6.42
N PHE A 114 0.94 4.07 6.84
CA PHE A 114 0.92 2.92 5.94
C PHE A 114 -0.19 1.94 6.29
N THR A 115 -0.64 1.22 5.30
CA THR A 115 -1.64 0.15 5.47
C THR A 115 -0.97 -1.13 5.93
N ARG A 116 -1.59 -1.81 6.90
CA ARG A 116 -1.20 -3.16 7.38
C ARG A 116 -2.44 -3.95 7.76
N ASN A 117 -2.36 -5.27 7.69
CA ASN A 117 -3.30 -6.14 8.39
C ASN A 117 -3.35 -5.80 9.89
N ASN A 118 -4.48 -6.08 10.55
CA ASN A 118 -4.64 -5.84 11.99
C ASN A 118 -3.69 -6.71 12.81
N PHE A 119 -2.42 -6.30 12.83
CA PHE A 119 -1.32 -6.97 13.52
C PHE A 119 -0.44 -5.93 14.23
N ILE A 120 -0.44 -5.98 15.55
CA ILE A 120 0.35 -5.11 16.42
C ILE A 120 0.78 -5.91 17.66
N ASN A 121 1.92 -5.57 18.24
CA ASN A 121 2.48 -6.23 19.43
C ASN A 121 2.54 -7.76 19.30
N ASN A 122 2.88 -8.25 18.11
CA ASN A 122 2.95 -9.67 17.76
C ASN A 122 1.61 -10.43 17.80
N GLU A 123 0.47 -9.74 17.88
CA GLU A 123 -0.88 -10.29 17.90
C GLU A 123 -1.64 -9.95 16.62
N VAL A 124 -2.39 -10.94 16.11
CA VAL A 124 -3.39 -10.76 15.05
C VAL A 124 -4.75 -10.57 15.71
N LYS A 125 -5.47 -9.53 15.29
CA LYS A 125 -6.85 -9.31 15.73
C LYS A 125 -7.79 -9.46 14.53
N THR A 126 -8.86 -10.21 14.75
CA THR A 126 -9.93 -10.43 13.76
C THR A 126 -11.20 -9.71 14.20
N ASN A 127 -12.11 -9.50 13.27
CA ASN A 127 -13.50 -9.11 13.56
C ASN A 127 -14.35 -10.32 13.98
N GLY A 128 -15.65 -10.12 14.18
CA GLY A 128 -16.58 -11.19 14.53
C GLY A 128 -16.65 -12.33 13.50
N ASP A 129 -16.33 -12.06 12.24
CA ASP A 129 -16.35 -13.03 11.15
C ASP A 129 -14.97 -13.69 10.91
N GLN A 130 -14.07 -13.64 11.86
CA GLN A 130 -12.69 -14.15 11.80
C GLN A 130 -11.84 -13.52 10.67
N THR A 131 -12.26 -12.35 10.15
CA THR A 131 -11.52 -11.62 9.11
C THR A 131 -10.48 -10.70 9.73
N VAL A 132 -9.26 -10.72 9.18
CA VAL A 132 -8.20 -9.79 9.53
C VAL A 132 -8.39 -8.51 8.73
N LEU A 133 -8.91 -7.47 9.37
CA LEU A 133 -9.17 -6.17 8.74
C LEU A 133 -7.86 -5.43 8.42
N LEU A 134 -7.96 -4.47 7.51
CA LEU A 134 -6.89 -3.52 7.21
C LEU A 134 -6.97 -2.33 8.16
N LYS A 135 -5.81 -1.85 8.59
CA LYS A 135 -5.64 -0.67 9.43
C LYS A 135 -4.55 0.23 8.90
N ILE A 136 -4.64 1.51 9.22
CA ILE A 136 -3.56 2.47 8.96
C ILE A 136 -2.77 2.66 10.24
N PHE A 137 -1.46 2.52 10.12
CA PHE A 137 -0.50 2.75 11.19
C PHE A 137 0.36 3.95 10.88
N LYS A 138 0.80 4.61 11.94
CA LYS A 138 1.83 5.65 11.91
C LYS A 138 3.15 5.05 12.36
N ALA A 139 4.24 5.40 11.70
CA ALA A 139 5.60 5.12 12.16
C ALA A 139 6.45 6.39 12.10
N THR A 140 7.45 6.48 12.96
CA THR A 140 8.40 7.59 12.96
C THR A 140 9.83 7.09 12.83
N LYS A 141 10.70 7.94 12.28
CA LYS A 141 12.15 7.71 12.29
C LYS A 141 12.76 8.18 13.59
N ASP A 142 13.67 7.38 14.12
CA ASP A 142 14.52 7.79 15.22
C ASP A 142 15.66 8.72 14.74
N LYS A 143 16.47 9.20 15.68
CA LYS A 143 17.66 10.05 15.41
C LYS A 143 18.72 9.40 14.51
N HIS A 144 18.68 8.09 14.31
CA HIS A 144 19.57 7.35 13.43
C HIS A 144 18.93 7.03 12.06
N GLY A 145 17.73 7.59 11.79
CA GLY A 145 17.02 7.38 10.55
C GLY A 145 16.31 6.01 10.42
N LYS A 146 16.20 5.26 11.51
CA LYS A 146 15.55 3.95 11.52
C LYS A 146 14.06 4.10 11.81
N TRP A 147 13.23 3.47 10.98
CA TRP A 147 11.78 3.40 11.21
C TRP A 147 11.45 2.57 12.45
N GLY A 148 10.49 3.06 13.23
CA GLY A 148 9.99 2.41 14.43
C GLY A 148 8.81 3.14 15.02
N ASP A 149 8.57 3.01 16.32
CA ASP A 149 7.45 3.65 17.03
C ASP A 149 6.13 3.50 16.28
N VAL A 150 5.78 2.24 15.97
CA VAL A 150 4.58 1.94 15.18
C VAL A 150 3.34 2.02 16.07
N GLN A 151 2.43 2.93 15.72
CA GLN A 151 1.22 3.24 16.48
C GLN A 151 -0.03 3.07 15.62
N GLU A 152 -1.12 2.58 16.22
CA GLU A 152 -2.45 2.63 15.61
C GLU A 152 -3.00 4.06 15.60
N LEU A 153 -3.77 4.39 14.56
CA LEU A 153 -4.49 5.65 14.50
C LEU A 153 -5.88 5.54 15.14
N PRO A 154 -6.40 6.63 15.75
CA PRO A 154 -7.61 6.58 16.54
C PRO A 154 -8.89 6.25 15.75
N PHE A 155 -8.89 6.41 14.43
CA PHE A 155 -10.00 6.06 13.56
C PHE A 155 -9.98 4.60 13.07
N ASN A 156 -8.94 3.82 13.41
CA ASN A 156 -8.95 2.39 13.17
C ASN A 156 -10.06 1.69 13.94
N SER A 157 -10.62 0.64 13.37
CA SER A 157 -11.72 -0.11 13.96
C SER A 157 -11.51 -1.61 13.87
N ASN A 158 -12.28 -2.36 14.67
CA ASN A 158 -12.37 -3.82 14.58
C ASN A 158 -13.64 -4.28 13.86
N ILE A 159 -14.42 -3.36 13.26
CA ILE A 159 -15.64 -3.66 12.51
C ILE A 159 -15.60 -3.20 11.05
N HIS A 160 -14.65 -2.36 10.69
CA HIS A 160 -14.43 -1.93 9.30
C HIS A 160 -12.92 -1.79 9.01
N SER A 161 -12.57 -1.87 7.73
CA SER A 161 -11.21 -1.64 7.25
C SER A 161 -10.98 -0.17 6.95
N VAL A 162 -9.76 0.28 7.14
CA VAL A 162 -9.23 1.55 6.64
C VAL A 162 -7.89 1.28 5.95
N ALA A 163 -7.67 1.88 4.77
CA ALA A 163 -6.50 1.59 3.95
C ALA A 163 -6.15 2.76 3.02
N HIS A 164 -5.01 2.67 2.38
CA HIS A 164 -4.55 3.56 1.33
C HIS A 164 -4.46 5.03 1.76
N PRO A 165 -3.61 5.34 2.76
CA PRO A 165 -3.44 6.71 3.25
C PRO A 165 -2.84 7.61 2.18
N ALA A 166 -3.31 8.85 2.13
CA ALA A 166 -2.72 9.95 1.39
C ALA A 166 -2.76 11.21 2.24
N LEU A 167 -1.71 12.02 2.18
CA LEU A 167 -1.65 13.29 2.91
C LEU A 167 -2.02 14.46 2.00
N SER A 168 -2.67 15.46 2.57
CA SER A 168 -2.82 16.75 1.90
C SER A 168 -1.46 17.40 1.66
N PRO A 169 -1.32 18.29 0.66
CA PRO A 169 -0.06 18.97 0.37
C PRO A 169 0.49 19.80 1.54
N ASP A 170 -0.38 20.30 2.42
CA ASP A 170 -0.02 21.04 3.62
C ASP A 170 0.19 20.16 4.86
N GLY A 171 0.00 18.82 4.72
CA GLY A 171 0.19 17.83 5.78
C GLY A 171 -0.85 17.86 6.90
N LYS A 172 -1.94 18.66 6.78
CA LYS A 172 -2.94 18.79 7.84
C LYS A 172 -4.00 17.69 7.82
N TYR A 173 -4.24 17.07 6.68
CA TYR A 173 -5.28 16.08 6.49
C TYR A 173 -4.69 14.77 6.00
N ILE A 174 -5.28 13.67 6.47
CA ILE A 174 -5.07 12.33 5.93
C ILE A 174 -6.37 11.86 5.26
N TYR A 175 -6.27 11.49 4.00
CA TYR A 175 -7.33 10.85 3.23
C TYR A 175 -7.09 9.35 3.19
N PHE A 176 -8.13 8.57 3.23
CA PHE A 176 -8.03 7.11 3.17
C PHE A 176 -9.30 6.47 2.61
N SER A 177 -9.20 5.22 2.19
CA SER A 177 -10.36 4.41 1.80
C SER A 177 -10.86 3.61 2.99
N SER A 178 -12.20 3.44 3.09
CA SER A 178 -12.83 2.63 4.13
C SER A 178 -14.12 2.00 3.60
N ASP A 179 -14.50 0.86 4.18
CA ASP A 179 -15.81 0.23 4.04
C ASP A 179 -16.75 0.57 5.22
N MET A 180 -16.40 1.59 6.01
CA MET A 180 -17.22 2.17 7.07
C MET A 180 -18.56 2.65 6.49
N LYS A 181 -19.67 2.26 7.13
CA LYS A 181 -21.03 2.68 6.81
C LYS A 181 -21.49 3.81 7.72
#